data_819db93ed72063b9e3e6f88ad91c4964
#
_entry.id   819db93ed72063b9e3e6f88ad91c4964
#
_cell.length_a   1.000
_cell.length_b   1.000
_cell.length_c   1.000
_cell.angle_alpha   90.00
_cell.angle_beta   90.00
_cell.angle_gamma   90.00
#
_symmetry.space_group_name_H-M   'P 1'
#
loop_
_entity.id
_entity.type
_entity.pdbx_description
1 polymer ?
#
loop_
_entity_poly.entity_id
_entity_poly.type
_entity_poly.pdbx_seq_one_letter_code
_entity_poly.pdbx_strand_id
1 'polypeptide(L)'
;MKKLLLGLIIIGLVVGLFIGCLPTTPPIEPEPAKRVVMVELYMAIGCSHCEDAEPILEQLAEEYGYDQMILVEEASGGDYSTPKISERYKELYFPDSADWGIPNILFNGLNDRVQGYSSSSPDNPEAFITEVKGIIDAELAKGAKIVITAARSSNSNTTTLSGTIENVSISTLSNLEINGMIFKEQPTANLKYSVTDIFDEKKVEIGSLDPEEILDFSFTLEGINWEGDNIHGVIFVQAPKSPTKEILQAVYVE
;
A
#
# COMPACT_ATOMS: atom_id res chain seq x y z
N MET A 1 32.90 -73.48 -10.70
CA MET A 1 32.57 -72.53 -9.67
C MET A 1 33.24 -71.16 -9.83
N LYS A 2 34.50 -71.06 -10.30
CA LYS A 2 35.17 -69.72 -10.43
C LYS A 2 34.58 -68.79 -11.53
N LYS A 3 33.94 -69.33 -12.57
CA LYS A 3 33.34 -68.50 -13.68
C LYS A 3 31.97 -67.90 -13.30
N LEU A 4 31.24 -68.46 -12.34
CA LEU A 4 29.97 -67.94 -11.87
C LEU A 4 30.14 -66.74 -10.91
N LEU A 5 31.24 -66.72 -10.15
CA LEU A 5 31.54 -65.62 -9.25
C LEU A 5 31.93 -64.33 -9.97
N LEU A 6 32.58 -64.44 -11.16
CA LEU A 6 33.01 -63.28 -11.94
C LEU A 6 31.83 -62.56 -12.61
N GLY A 7 30.77 -63.30 -12.99
CA GLY A 7 29.57 -62.74 -13.59
C GLY A 7 28.72 -61.92 -12.60
N LEU A 8 28.69 -62.34 -11.34
CA LEU A 8 27.92 -61.64 -10.28
C LEU A 8 28.59 -60.33 -9.87
N ILE A 9 29.92 -60.22 -9.93
CA ILE A 9 30.66 -59.01 -9.58
C ILE A 9 30.45 -57.92 -10.66
N ILE A 10 30.39 -58.33 -11.95
CA ILE A 10 30.19 -57.38 -13.05
C ILE A 10 28.77 -56.85 -13.09
N ILE A 11 27.76 -57.66 -12.74
CA ILE A 11 26.35 -57.19 -12.65
C ILE A 11 26.18 -56.25 -11.49
N GLY A 12 26.83 -56.47 -10.35
CA GLY A 12 26.80 -55.57 -9.21
C GLY A 12 27.42 -54.18 -9.48
N LEU A 13 28.46 -54.12 -10.36
CA LEU A 13 29.17 -52.88 -10.68
C LEU A 13 28.38 -52.00 -11.69
N VAL A 14 27.58 -52.60 -12.54
CA VAL A 14 26.79 -51.89 -13.57
C VAL A 14 25.51 -51.29 -12.93
N VAL A 15 24.93 -51.89 -11.92
CA VAL A 15 23.74 -51.36 -11.22
C VAL A 15 24.10 -50.16 -10.32
N GLY A 16 25.33 -50.07 -9.82
CA GLY A 16 25.79 -48.98 -8.97
C GLY A 16 26.04 -47.65 -9.71
N LEU A 17 26.10 -47.63 -11.06
CA LEU A 17 26.43 -46.45 -11.85
C LEU A 17 25.20 -45.65 -12.34
N PHE A 18 23.97 -46.13 -12.09
CA PHE A 18 22.73 -45.42 -12.46
C PHE A 18 22.03 -44.68 -11.32
N ILE A 19 22.63 -44.57 -10.15
CA ILE A 19 22.14 -43.71 -9.06
C ILE A 19 22.88 -42.35 -9.16
N GLY A 20 22.69 -41.65 -10.26
CA GLY A 20 23.31 -40.37 -10.48
C GLY A 20 22.39 -39.43 -11.22
N CYS A 21 21.99 -38.36 -10.55
CA CYS A 21 21.25 -37.23 -11.06
C CYS A 21 19.71 -37.44 -11.18
N LEU A 22 19.04 -37.51 -10.05
CA LEU A 22 17.71 -36.89 -9.99
C LEU A 22 17.92 -35.41 -10.30
N PRO A 23 17.21 -34.81 -11.28
CA PRO A 23 17.23 -33.36 -11.46
C PRO A 23 16.73 -32.72 -10.15
N THR A 24 17.64 -32.13 -9.41
CA THR A 24 17.24 -31.23 -8.32
C THR A 24 16.49 -30.09 -8.98
N THR A 25 15.18 -30.09 -8.85
CA THR A 25 14.36 -28.90 -9.17
C THR A 25 15.02 -27.76 -8.41
N PRO A 26 15.43 -26.66 -9.08
CA PRO A 26 15.96 -25.52 -8.35
C PRO A 26 14.92 -25.11 -7.29
N PRO A 27 15.34 -24.69 -6.11
CA PRO A 27 14.41 -24.15 -5.12
C PRO A 27 13.54 -23.12 -5.82
N ILE A 28 12.23 -23.24 -5.71
CA ILE A 28 11.31 -22.19 -6.16
C ILE A 28 11.60 -21.02 -5.25
N GLU A 29 12.27 -20.01 -5.77
CA GLU A 29 12.48 -18.76 -5.07
C GLU A 29 11.07 -18.18 -4.81
N PRO A 30 10.69 -17.87 -3.56
CA PRO A 30 9.37 -17.32 -3.27
C PRO A 30 9.19 -16.05 -4.09
N GLU A 31 8.05 -15.92 -4.75
CA GLU A 31 7.72 -14.69 -5.45
C GLU A 31 7.78 -13.52 -4.46
N PRO A 32 8.39 -12.40 -4.85
CA PRO A 32 8.45 -11.23 -3.98
C PRO A 32 7.02 -10.77 -3.62
N ALA A 33 6.83 -10.40 -2.36
CA ALA A 33 5.55 -9.89 -1.92
C ALA A 33 5.14 -8.67 -2.75
N LYS A 34 3.87 -8.62 -3.14
CA LYS A 34 3.34 -7.53 -3.97
C LYS A 34 3.23 -6.24 -3.15
N ARG A 35 3.71 -5.15 -3.72
CA ARG A 35 3.53 -3.81 -3.16
C ARG A 35 2.16 -3.27 -3.58
N VAL A 36 1.52 -2.52 -2.70
CA VAL A 36 0.34 -1.71 -3.00
C VAL A 36 0.76 -0.25 -3.00
N VAL A 37 0.27 0.53 -3.95
CA VAL A 37 0.51 1.97 -4.02
C VAL A 37 -0.65 2.70 -3.36
N MET A 38 -0.39 3.33 -2.22
CA MET A 38 -1.34 4.26 -1.62
C MET A 38 -1.18 5.63 -2.28
N VAL A 39 -2.26 6.12 -2.87
CA VAL A 39 -2.32 7.43 -3.51
C VAL A 39 -3.17 8.36 -2.64
N GLU A 40 -2.56 9.43 -2.15
CA GLU A 40 -3.22 10.47 -1.35
C GLU A 40 -3.45 11.70 -2.24
N LEU A 41 -4.70 12.00 -2.56
CA LEU A 41 -5.09 13.17 -3.32
C LEU A 41 -5.54 14.29 -2.38
N TYR A 42 -4.72 15.30 -2.18
CA TYR A 42 -5.11 16.53 -1.49
C TYR A 42 -5.78 17.50 -2.47
N MET A 43 -7.04 17.81 -2.21
CA MET A 43 -7.88 18.59 -3.11
C MET A 43 -8.88 19.49 -2.39
N ALA A 44 -9.62 20.30 -3.11
CA ALA A 44 -10.76 21.04 -2.57
C ALA A 44 -11.89 21.13 -3.61
N ILE A 45 -13.11 21.10 -3.12
CA ILE A 45 -14.30 21.34 -3.96
C ILE A 45 -14.26 22.75 -4.54
N GLY A 46 -14.52 22.87 -5.85
CA GLY A 46 -14.46 24.13 -6.59
C GLY A 46 -13.05 24.53 -7.06
N CYS A 47 -12.07 23.64 -6.91
CA CYS A 47 -10.76 23.78 -7.50
C CYS A 47 -10.80 23.16 -8.90
N SER A 48 -10.75 23.96 -9.97
CA SER A 48 -10.91 23.48 -11.35
C SER A 48 -9.90 22.39 -11.73
N HIS A 49 -8.62 22.55 -11.36
CA HIS A 49 -7.62 21.53 -11.64
C HIS A 49 -7.79 20.25 -10.82
N CYS A 50 -8.45 20.34 -9.66
CA CYS A 50 -8.81 19.15 -8.89
C CYS A 50 -9.92 18.38 -9.59
N GLU A 51 -10.94 19.09 -10.10
CA GLU A 51 -12.05 18.52 -10.86
C GLU A 51 -11.61 17.84 -12.16
N ASP A 52 -10.46 18.22 -12.72
CA ASP A 52 -9.85 17.58 -13.88
C ASP A 52 -9.04 16.32 -13.50
N ALA A 53 -8.30 16.35 -12.37
CA ALA A 53 -7.41 15.28 -11.93
C ALA A 53 -8.17 14.11 -11.26
N GLU A 54 -9.14 14.42 -10.43
CA GLU A 54 -9.89 13.48 -9.58
C GLU A 54 -10.52 12.34 -10.38
N PRO A 55 -11.33 12.56 -11.44
CA PRO A 55 -11.96 11.47 -12.19
C PRO A 55 -10.95 10.54 -12.86
N ILE A 56 -9.77 11.04 -13.21
CA ILE A 56 -8.69 10.23 -13.79
C ILE A 56 -8.12 9.31 -12.74
N LEU A 57 -7.84 9.82 -11.53
CA LEU A 57 -7.33 9.01 -10.43
C LEU A 57 -8.34 7.96 -9.98
N GLU A 58 -9.62 8.31 -9.90
CA GLU A 58 -10.70 7.36 -9.63
C GLU A 58 -10.78 6.25 -10.67
N GLN A 59 -10.71 6.59 -11.96
CA GLN A 59 -10.68 5.60 -13.03
C GLN A 59 -9.44 4.69 -12.91
N LEU A 60 -8.27 5.24 -12.59
CA LEU A 60 -7.06 4.45 -12.39
C LEU A 60 -7.18 3.53 -11.16
N ALA A 61 -7.79 3.99 -10.07
CA ALA A 61 -8.04 3.16 -8.90
C ALA A 61 -8.96 1.97 -9.24
N GLU A 62 -9.97 2.16 -10.07
CA GLU A 62 -10.83 1.08 -10.58
C GLU A 62 -10.06 0.13 -11.52
N GLU A 63 -9.17 0.66 -12.38
CA GLU A 63 -8.36 -0.13 -13.32
C GLU A 63 -7.36 -1.05 -12.60
N TYR A 64 -6.63 -0.51 -11.60
CA TYR A 64 -5.61 -1.25 -10.85
C TYR A 64 -6.24 -2.17 -9.78
N GLY A 65 -7.36 -1.73 -9.17
CA GLY A 65 -7.98 -2.42 -8.03
C GLY A 65 -7.19 -2.28 -6.72
N TYR A 66 -7.88 -2.56 -5.61
CA TYR A 66 -7.34 -2.35 -4.26
C TYR A 66 -6.10 -3.22 -3.90
N ASP A 67 -5.82 -4.26 -4.68
CA ASP A 67 -4.64 -5.09 -4.53
C ASP A 67 -3.37 -4.50 -5.17
N GLN A 68 -3.50 -3.41 -5.92
CA GLN A 68 -2.39 -2.68 -6.53
C GLN A 68 -2.39 -1.18 -6.19
N MET A 69 -3.57 -0.52 -6.14
CA MET A 69 -3.70 0.90 -5.87
C MET A 69 -4.86 1.17 -4.92
N ILE A 70 -4.60 1.93 -3.86
CA ILE A 70 -5.62 2.46 -2.96
C ILE A 70 -5.59 3.98 -3.08
N LEU A 71 -6.67 4.55 -3.63
CA LEU A 71 -6.87 5.99 -3.69
C LEU A 71 -7.61 6.43 -2.43
N VAL A 72 -7.12 7.49 -1.79
CA VAL A 72 -7.82 8.24 -0.73
C VAL A 72 -7.83 9.72 -1.08
N GLU A 73 -8.95 10.37 -0.87
CA GLU A 73 -9.17 11.77 -1.22
C GLU A 73 -9.31 12.60 0.04
N GLU A 74 -8.39 13.53 0.21
CA GLU A 74 -8.21 14.33 1.41
C GLU A 74 -8.60 15.79 1.15
N ALA A 75 -9.79 16.17 1.64
CA ALA A 75 -10.30 17.53 1.44
C ALA A 75 -9.49 18.55 2.25
N SER A 76 -8.87 19.51 1.58
CA SER A 76 -8.08 20.59 2.20
C SER A 76 -8.94 21.74 2.75
N GLY A 77 -10.27 21.64 2.64
CA GLY A 77 -11.23 22.65 3.15
C GLY A 77 -12.67 22.24 2.88
N GLY A 78 -13.62 23.02 3.44
CA GLY A 78 -15.06 22.75 3.34
C GLY A 78 -15.55 21.68 4.31
N ASP A 79 -16.75 21.16 4.05
CA ASP A 79 -17.46 20.25 4.95
C ASP A 79 -16.85 18.85 5.07
N TYR A 80 -15.98 18.48 4.12
CA TYR A 80 -15.27 17.19 4.09
C TYR A 80 -13.87 17.25 4.71
N SER A 81 -13.39 18.43 5.06
CA SER A 81 -12.08 18.60 5.69
C SER A 81 -12.14 18.26 7.18
N THR A 82 -11.08 17.58 7.66
CA THR A 82 -10.89 17.35 9.10
C THR A 82 -9.57 17.98 9.57
N PRO A 83 -9.44 18.32 10.88
CA PRO A 83 -8.15 18.77 11.41
C PRO A 83 -7.00 17.81 11.10
N LYS A 84 -7.23 16.51 11.19
CA LYS A 84 -6.22 15.47 10.95
C LYS A 84 -5.71 15.46 9.52
N ILE A 85 -6.57 15.69 8.52
CA ILE A 85 -6.16 15.87 7.12
C ILE A 85 -5.22 17.08 7.00
N SER A 86 -5.60 18.21 7.64
CA SER A 86 -4.77 19.41 7.61
C SER A 86 -3.42 19.22 8.31
N GLU A 87 -3.38 18.53 9.45
CA GLU A 87 -2.16 18.19 10.18
C GLU A 87 -1.26 17.27 9.34
N ARG A 88 -1.84 16.20 8.76
CA ARG A 88 -1.10 15.29 7.88
C ARG A 88 -0.48 16.02 6.69
N TYR A 89 -1.23 16.88 6.02
CA TYR A 89 -0.74 17.66 4.89
C TYR A 89 0.34 18.66 5.30
N LYS A 90 0.08 19.49 6.33
CA LYS A 90 0.91 20.65 6.67
C LYS A 90 2.03 20.33 7.65
N GLU A 91 1.85 19.38 8.54
CA GLU A 91 2.85 19.09 9.57
C GLU A 91 3.72 17.88 9.21
N LEU A 92 3.12 16.82 8.64
CA LEU A 92 3.88 15.66 8.25
C LEU A 92 4.56 15.84 6.89
N TYR A 93 3.81 16.22 5.85
CA TYR A 93 4.33 16.26 4.48
C TYR A 93 4.96 17.60 4.12
N PHE A 94 4.29 18.71 4.38
CA PHE A 94 4.68 20.03 3.90
C PHE A 94 4.71 21.07 5.00
N PRO A 95 5.70 21.00 5.92
CA PRO A 95 5.84 22.00 6.99
C PRO A 95 6.15 23.41 6.48
N ASP A 96 6.68 23.54 5.26
CA ASP A 96 6.86 24.84 4.60
C ASP A 96 5.62 25.16 3.74
N SER A 97 4.98 26.28 3.99
CA SER A 97 3.80 26.73 3.24
C SER A 97 4.10 27.05 1.77
N ALA A 98 5.35 27.22 1.38
CA ALA A 98 5.76 27.39 -0.01
C ALA A 98 5.49 26.16 -0.86
N ASP A 99 5.41 24.97 -0.23
CA ASP A 99 5.13 23.70 -0.88
C ASP A 99 3.63 23.36 -0.98
N TRP A 100 2.76 24.20 -0.39
CA TRP A 100 1.33 23.97 -0.43
C TRP A 100 0.76 24.23 -1.83
N GLY A 101 -0.17 23.39 -2.24
CA GLY A 101 -0.88 23.53 -3.50
C GLY A 101 -1.85 22.35 -3.69
N ILE A 102 -2.88 22.57 -4.48
CA ILE A 102 -3.87 21.55 -4.85
C ILE A 102 -4.18 21.63 -6.35
N PRO A 103 -4.51 20.48 -6.99
CA PRO A 103 -4.38 19.14 -6.44
C PRO A 103 -2.93 18.82 -6.11
N ASN A 104 -2.71 18.01 -5.08
CA ASN A 104 -1.41 17.50 -4.72
C ASN A 104 -1.55 15.99 -4.53
N ILE A 105 -0.87 15.23 -5.35
CA ILE A 105 -1.01 13.78 -5.45
C ILE A 105 0.29 13.16 -4.96
N LEU A 106 0.21 12.39 -3.88
CA LEU A 106 1.35 11.72 -3.28
C LEU A 106 1.25 10.21 -3.52
N PHE A 107 2.37 9.58 -3.84
CA PHE A 107 2.46 8.15 -4.11
C PHE A 107 3.35 7.49 -3.06
N ASN A 108 2.74 6.66 -2.20
CA ASN A 108 3.40 6.06 -1.05
C ASN A 108 4.18 7.09 -0.20
N GLY A 109 3.47 8.12 0.25
CA GLY A 109 4.06 9.30 0.86
C GLY A 109 4.70 10.21 -0.19
N LEU A 110 5.90 10.73 0.10
CA LEU A 110 6.66 11.57 -0.82
C LEU A 110 7.68 10.77 -1.66
N ASN A 111 7.44 9.48 -1.90
CA ASN A 111 8.29 8.70 -2.81
C ASN A 111 8.22 9.26 -4.22
N ASP A 112 7.02 9.70 -4.60
CA ASP A 112 6.79 10.49 -5.79
C ASP A 112 5.62 11.46 -5.57
N ARG A 113 5.53 12.52 -6.38
CA ARG A 113 4.56 13.60 -6.20
C ARG A 113 4.21 14.25 -7.53
N VAL A 114 2.93 14.44 -7.78
CA VAL A 114 2.42 15.29 -8.87
C VAL A 114 1.66 16.45 -8.25
N GLN A 115 2.06 17.67 -8.54
CA GLN A 115 1.38 18.87 -8.06
C GLN A 115 0.72 19.61 -9.23
N GLY A 116 -0.57 19.89 -9.09
CA GLY A 116 -1.37 20.47 -10.16
C GLY A 116 -1.87 19.40 -11.14
N TYR A 117 -2.75 19.82 -12.03
CA TYR A 117 -3.18 19.02 -13.16
C TYR A 117 -2.34 19.41 -14.37
N SER A 118 -1.48 18.51 -14.77
CA SER A 118 -0.49 18.59 -15.83
C SER A 118 -0.21 19.98 -16.41
N SER A 119 0.95 20.48 -16.16
CA SER A 119 1.46 21.78 -16.63
C SER A 119 1.47 21.96 -18.15
N SER A 120 1.21 20.92 -18.92
CA SER A 120 1.34 20.98 -20.37
C SER A 120 0.04 21.27 -21.12
N SER A 121 -1.12 21.04 -20.56
CA SER A 121 -2.41 21.54 -21.07
C SER A 121 -3.59 20.90 -20.30
N PRO A 122 -4.57 21.65 -19.83
CA PRO A 122 -5.84 21.11 -19.39
C PRO A 122 -6.56 20.33 -20.51
N ASP A 123 -6.13 20.49 -21.76
CA ASP A 123 -6.69 19.82 -22.94
C ASP A 123 -6.01 18.48 -23.29
N ASN A 124 -5.04 18.00 -22.49
CA ASN A 124 -4.35 16.75 -22.78
C ASN A 124 -4.33 15.79 -21.57
N PRO A 125 -5.45 15.12 -21.26
CA PRO A 125 -5.53 14.16 -20.17
C PRO A 125 -4.57 12.96 -20.34
N GLU A 126 -4.24 12.59 -21.58
CA GLU A 126 -3.35 11.46 -21.88
C GLU A 126 -1.94 11.63 -21.31
N ALA A 127 -1.42 12.87 -21.29
CA ALA A 127 -0.11 13.15 -20.71
C ALA A 127 -0.12 12.93 -19.19
N PHE A 128 -1.15 13.40 -18.51
CA PHE A 128 -1.34 13.21 -17.08
C PHE A 128 -1.56 11.74 -16.73
N ILE A 129 -2.42 11.03 -17.49
CA ILE A 129 -2.63 9.59 -17.33
C ILE A 129 -1.30 8.84 -17.46
N THR A 130 -0.52 9.16 -18.49
CA THR A 130 0.77 8.50 -18.75
C THR A 130 1.77 8.73 -17.60
N GLU A 131 1.86 9.95 -17.09
CA GLU A 131 2.71 10.32 -15.96
C GLU A 131 2.31 9.54 -14.70
N VAL A 132 1.04 9.59 -14.31
CA VAL A 132 0.52 8.92 -13.12
C VAL A 132 0.68 7.40 -13.20
N LYS A 133 0.32 6.78 -14.34
CA LYS A 133 0.54 5.34 -14.57
C LYS A 133 2.01 4.97 -14.46
N GLY A 134 2.89 5.76 -15.05
CA GLY A 134 4.33 5.53 -14.97
C GLY A 134 4.86 5.54 -13.54
N ILE A 135 4.35 6.42 -12.68
CA ILE A 135 4.69 6.47 -11.25
C ILE A 135 4.16 5.24 -10.52
N ILE A 136 2.88 4.91 -10.71
CA ILE A 136 2.25 3.74 -10.07
C ILE A 136 3.01 2.47 -10.46
N ASP A 137 3.27 2.23 -11.73
CA ASP A 137 3.97 1.05 -12.22
C ASP A 137 5.41 0.97 -11.67
N ALA A 138 6.09 2.11 -11.54
CA ALA A 138 7.42 2.18 -10.95
C ALA A 138 7.39 1.86 -9.44
N GLU A 139 6.37 2.31 -8.70
CA GLU A 139 6.19 1.98 -7.29
C GLU A 139 5.86 0.48 -7.11
N LEU A 140 4.97 -0.08 -7.92
CA LEU A 140 4.63 -1.51 -7.89
C LEU A 140 5.87 -2.39 -8.16
N ALA A 141 6.71 -1.97 -9.10
CA ALA A 141 7.93 -2.71 -9.47
C ALA A 141 8.98 -2.79 -8.35
N LYS A 142 8.90 -1.94 -7.32
CA LYS A 142 9.82 -1.99 -6.15
C LYS A 142 9.61 -3.23 -5.29
N GLY A 143 8.44 -3.90 -5.38
CA GLY A 143 8.05 -4.96 -4.46
C GLY A 143 7.79 -4.47 -3.03
N ALA A 144 7.22 -5.32 -2.20
CA ALA A 144 6.93 -4.99 -0.81
C ALA A 144 8.08 -5.37 0.12
N LYS A 145 8.40 -4.51 1.07
CA LYS A 145 9.28 -4.79 2.21
C LYS A 145 8.51 -5.34 3.42
N ILE A 146 7.21 -5.07 3.45
CA ILE A 146 6.30 -5.45 4.53
C ILE A 146 5.09 -6.14 3.90
N VAL A 147 4.62 -7.20 4.53
CA VAL A 147 3.30 -7.78 4.29
C VAL A 147 2.38 -7.34 5.41
N ILE A 148 1.19 -6.88 5.08
CA ILE A 148 0.13 -6.55 6.04
C ILE A 148 -1.01 -7.54 5.81
N THR A 149 -1.47 -8.19 6.88
CA THR A 149 -2.77 -8.86 6.91
C THR A 149 -3.70 -8.02 7.77
N ALA A 150 -4.92 -7.79 7.32
CA ALA A 150 -5.91 -7.05 8.09
C ALA A 150 -7.28 -7.68 7.94
N ALA A 151 -8.05 -7.64 9.02
CA ALA A 151 -9.43 -8.09 9.04
C ALA A 151 -10.27 -7.13 9.88
N ARG A 152 -11.53 -6.98 9.51
CA ARG A 152 -12.53 -6.22 10.22
C ARG A 152 -13.45 -7.15 11.03
N SER A 153 -13.77 -6.72 12.23
CA SER A 153 -14.84 -7.30 13.05
C SER A 153 -15.71 -6.17 13.59
N SER A 154 -16.99 -6.20 13.30
CA SER A 154 -17.95 -5.18 13.73
C SER A 154 -19.03 -5.75 14.61
N ASN A 155 -19.45 -4.98 15.59
CA ASN A 155 -20.68 -5.15 16.35
C ASN A 155 -21.52 -3.86 16.27
N SER A 156 -22.65 -3.79 16.97
CA SER A 156 -23.59 -2.65 16.88
C SER A 156 -23.00 -1.28 17.21
N ASN A 157 -21.83 -1.20 17.85
CA ASN A 157 -21.29 0.06 18.39
C ASN A 157 -19.80 0.24 18.13
N THR A 158 -19.10 -0.82 17.74
CA THR A 158 -17.65 -0.84 17.68
C THR A 158 -17.20 -1.60 16.47
N THR A 159 -16.28 -1.06 15.71
CA THR A 159 -15.54 -1.78 14.66
C THR A 159 -14.10 -1.94 15.08
N THR A 160 -13.57 -3.15 14.97
CA THR A 160 -12.16 -3.44 15.22
C THR A 160 -11.50 -3.83 13.90
N LEU A 161 -10.42 -3.12 13.56
CA LEU A 161 -9.51 -3.48 12.47
C LEU A 161 -8.27 -4.08 13.12
N SER A 162 -7.96 -5.33 12.84
CA SER A 162 -6.81 -6.01 13.45
C SER A 162 -6.10 -6.91 12.45
N GLY A 163 -4.84 -7.19 12.71
CA GLY A 163 -4.04 -8.03 11.84
C GLY A 163 -2.59 -8.08 12.25
N THR A 164 -1.73 -8.41 11.30
CA THR A 164 -0.29 -8.50 11.49
C THR A 164 0.46 -7.72 10.43
N ILE A 165 1.66 -7.27 10.78
CA ILE A 165 2.68 -6.86 9.82
C ILE A 165 3.87 -7.81 9.93
N GLU A 166 4.50 -8.11 8.80
CA GLU A 166 5.71 -8.94 8.70
C GLU A 166 6.76 -8.21 7.87
N ASN A 167 8.00 -8.16 8.36
CA ASN A 167 9.13 -7.69 7.57
C ASN A 167 9.63 -8.81 6.64
N VAL A 168 9.29 -8.74 5.37
CA VAL A 168 9.73 -9.71 4.35
C VAL A 168 11.01 -9.27 3.62
N SER A 169 11.63 -8.18 4.06
CA SER A 169 12.92 -7.73 3.53
C SER A 169 14.08 -8.40 4.28
N ILE A 170 15.26 -8.30 3.70
CA ILE A 170 16.50 -8.84 4.30
C ILE A 170 17.16 -7.90 5.31
N SER A 171 16.54 -6.76 5.60
CA SER A 171 17.12 -5.71 6.44
C SER A 171 16.17 -5.35 7.58
N THR A 172 16.71 -5.00 8.75
CA THR A 172 15.93 -4.38 9.82
C THR A 172 15.35 -3.05 9.36
N LEU A 173 14.05 -2.89 9.51
CA LEU A 173 13.33 -1.65 9.26
C LEU A 173 13.18 -0.90 10.58
N SER A 174 13.27 0.44 10.57
CA SER A 174 13.28 1.22 11.81
C SER A 174 12.45 2.49 11.70
N ASN A 175 11.99 2.98 12.87
CA ASN A 175 11.18 4.19 12.98
C ASN A 175 9.93 4.15 12.12
N LEU A 176 9.18 3.08 12.23
CA LEU A 176 7.93 2.86 11.52
C LEU A 176 6.72 3.20 12.39
N GLU A 177 5.62 3.45 11.74
CA GLU A 177 4.30 3.57 12.36
C GLU A 177 3.29 2.72 11.58
N ILE A 178 2.46 1.93 12.30
CA ILE A 178 1.23 1.39 11.74
C ILE A 178 0.16 2.45 11.97
N ASN A 179 -0.47 2.90 10.91
CA ASN A 179 -1.58 3.84 10.96
C ASN A 179 -2.70 3.37 10.05
N GLY A 180 -3.80 4.08 10.01
CA GLY A 180 -4.91 3.78 9.12
C GLY A 180 -5.82 4.98 8.92
N MET A 181 -6.67 4.84 7.92
CA MET A 181 -7.72 5.81 7.60
C MET A 181 -9.01 5.06 7.33
N ILE A 182 -10.11 5.73 7.59
CA ILE A 182 -11.40 5.36 7.03
C ILE A 182 -11.82 6.41 6.02
N PHE A 183 -12.37 5.95 4.92
CA PHE A 183 -12.93 6.79 3.87
C PHE A 183 -14.31 6.30 3.49
N LYS A 184 -15.10 7.20 2.94
CA LYS A 184 -16.47 6.93 2.54
C LYS A 184 -16.54 6.93 1.01
N GLU A 185 -16.99 5.83 0.44
CA GLU A 185 -17.26 5.79 -0.98
C GLU A 185 -18.57 6.51 -1.30
N GLN A 186 -18.51 7.58 -2.10
CA GLN A 186 -19.66 8.39 -2.48
C GLN A 186 -19.99 8.19 -3.96
N PRO A 187 -21.19 7.70 -4.30
CA PRO A 187 -21.49 7.26 -5.67
C PRO A 187 -21.70 8.39 -6.68
N THR A 188 -21.78 9.65 -6.27
CA THR A 188 -22.28 10.73 -7.13
C THR A 188 -21.62 12.08 -6.95
N ALA A 189 -20.54 12.20 -6.21
CA ALA A 189 -19.96 13.51 -5.90
C ALA A 189 -18.47 13.54 -6.16
N ASN A 190 -17.94 14.74 -6.25
CA ASN A 190 -16.52 14.98 -6.00
C ASN A 190 -16.15 14.35 -4.66
N LEU A 191 -14.93 13.84 -4.50
CA LEU A 191 -14.46 13.08 -3.33
C LEU A 191 -15.14 11.71 -3.19
N LYS A 192 -15.09 10.91 -4.25
CA LYS A 192 -15.64 9.54 -4.25
C LYS A 192 -15.05 8.68 -3.12
N TYR A 193 -13.76 8.84 -2.82
CA TYR A 193 -13.03 8.10 -1.77
C TYR A 193 -12.64 9.02 -0.60
N SER A 194 -13.61 9.82 -0.12
CA SER A 194 -13.41 10.87 0.87
C SER A 194 -12.95 10.36 2.22
N VAL A 195 -11.76 10.76 2.67
CA VAL A 195 -11.26 10.46 4.02
C VAL A 195 -12.11 11.14 5.07
N THR A 196 -12.60 10.36 6.03
CA THR A 196 -13.44 10.84 7.13
C THR A 196 -12.74 10.80 8.48
N ASP A 197 -11.74 9.93 8.66
CA ASP A 197 -10.89 9.88 9.86
C ASP A 197 -9.53 9.26 9.58
N ILE A 198 -8.53 9.68 10.36
CA ILE A 198 -7.16 9.14 10.38
C ILE A 198 -6.86 8.71 11.83
N PHE A 199 -6.18 7.57 12.02
CA PHE A 199 -6.01 6.94 13.33
C PHE A 199 -4.82 7.49 14.15
N ASP A 200 -4.48 8.77 14.00
CA ASP A 200 -3.27 9.35 14.60
C ASP A 200 -3.15 9.15 16.10
N GLU A 201 -4.26 9.18 16.85
CA GLU A 201 -4.24 8.92 18.30
C GLU A 201 -4.14 7.43 18.65
N LYS A 202 -4.30 6.54 17.64
CA LYS A 202 -4.30 5.08 17.82
C LYS A 202 -3.12 4.42 17.12
N LYS A 203 -2.31 5.19 16.38
CA LYS A 203 -1.16 4.65 15.65
C LYS A 203 -0.22 3.86 16.56
N VAL A 204 0.40 2.83 16.01
CA VAL A 204 1.35 1.99 16.71
C VAL A 204 2.77 2.34 16.25
N GLU A 205 3.57 2.90 17.16
CA GLU A 205 4.97 3.18 16.89
C GLU A 205 5.82 1.92 16.98
N ILE A 206 6.69 1.71 15.99
CA ILE A 206 7.60 0.57 15.90
C ILE A 206 9.04 1.10 15.85
N GLY A 207 9.81 0.81 16.89
CA GLY A 207 11.22 1.22 16.95
C GLY A 207 12.08 0.53 15.90
N SER A 208 11.96 -0.79 15.84
CA SER A 208 12.61 -1.66 14.84
C SER A 208 11.74 -2.87 14.55
N LEU A 209 11.89 -3.43 13.35
CA LEU A 209 11.26 -4.66 12.90
C LEU A 209 12.33 -5.46 12.14
N ASP A 210 12.81 -6.54 12.74
CA ASP A 210 13.85 -7.37 12.15
C ASP A 210 13.31 -8.23 10.97
N PRO A 211 14.17 -8.74 10.08
CA PRO A 211 13.75 -9.67 9.03
C PRO A 211 12.94 -10.84 9.61
N GLU A 212 11.83 -11.20 8.96
CA GLU A 212 10.89 -12.26 9.37
C GLU A 212 10.16 -11.99 10.69
N GLU A 213 10.36 -10.84 11.32
CA GLU A 213 9.61 -10.46 12.52
C GLU A 213 8.17 -10.11 12.17
N ILE A 214 7.25 -10.59 13.01
CA ILE A 214 5.81 -10.38 12.89
C ILE A 214 5.31 -9.63 14.12
N LEU A 215 4.54 -8.56 13.91
CA LEU A 215 3.87 -7.80 14.97
C LEU A 215 2.37 -7.75 14.75
N ASP A 216 1.60 -7.94 15.81
CA ASP A 216 0.15 -7.77 15.82
C ASP A 216 -0.22 -6.29 15.98
N PHE A 217 -1.33 -5.88 15.36
CA PHE A 217 -1.96 -4.58 15.60
C PHE A 217 -3.47 -4.70 15.76
N SER A 218 -4.07 -3.70 16.42
CA SER A 218 -5.52 -3.59 16.56
C SER A 218 -5.95 -2.15 16.76
N PHE A 219 -6.91 -1.69 15.95
CA PHE A 219 -7.55 -0.38 16.06
C PHE A 219 -9.03 -0.58 16.39
N THR A 220 -9.48 0.03 17.47
CA THR A 220 -10.90 0.03 17.86
C THR A 220 -11.52 1.38 17.53
N LEU A 221 -12.57 1.36 16.71
CA LEU A 221 -13.32 2.51 16.22
C LEU A 221 -14.74 2.46 16.80
N GLU A 222 -15.18 3.56 17.39
CA GLU A 222 -16.49 3.66 18.02
C GLU A 222 -17.44 4.49 17.17
N GLY A 223 -18.73 4.15 17.18
CA GLY A 223 -19.79 4.94 16.55
C GLY A 223 -19.78 4.88 15.01
N ILE A 224 -19.09 3.93 14.40
CA ILE A 224 -19.01 3.77 12.95
C ILE A 224 -20.04 2.75 12.48
N ASN A 225 -20.94 3.18 11.61
CA ASN A 225 -21.88 2.31 10.90
C ASN A 225 -21.26 1.89 9.56
N TRP A 226 -20.33 0.94 9.61
CA TRP A 226 -19.49 0.56 8.50
C TRP A 226 -20.27 0.27 7.20
N GLU A 227 -21.24 -0.66 7.25
CA GLU A 227 -22.00 -1.03 6.07
C GLU A 227 -23.07 0.01 5.68
N GLY A 228 -23.72 0.63 6.67
CA GLY A 228 -24.81 1.58 6.41
C GLY A 228 -24.31 2.90 5.80
N ASP A 229 -23.05 3.27 6.06
CA ASP A 229 -22.45 4.51 5.58
C ASP A 229 -21.47 4.30 4.42
N ASN A 230 -21.36 3.07 3.90
CA ASN A 230 -20.41 2.72 2.84
C ASN A 230 -18.96 3.12 3.18
N ILE A 231 -18.54 2.71 4.38
CA ILE A 231 -17.22 3.00 4.94
C ILE A 231 -16.24 1.92 4.50
N HIS A 232 -15.05 2.35 4.14
CA HIS A 232 -13.91 1.51 3.80
C HIS A 232 -12.71 1.91 4.64
N GLY A 233 -11.74 1.02 4.77
CA GLY A 233 -10.53 1.29 5.52
C GLY A 233 -9.28 1.04 4.72
N VAL A 234 -8.23 1.73 5.08
CA VAL A 234 -6.87 1.42 4.68
C VAL A 234 -5.98 1.37 5.91
N ILE A 235 -5.22 0.30 6.06
CA ILE A 235 -4.14 0.18 7.05
C ILE A 235 -2.82 0.27 6.30
N PHE A 236 -1.89 1.05 6.81
CA PHE A 236 -0.59 1.23 6.17
C PHE A 236 0.54 1.30 7.19
N VAL A 237 1.74 0.94 6.73
CA VAL A 237 2.98 1.10 7.50
C VAL A 237 3.80 2.21 6.86
N GLN A 238 4.08 3.24 7.63
CA GLN A 238 4.78 4.44 7.21
C GLN A 238 6.08 4.64 7.97
N ALA A 239 7.09 5.23 7.31
CA ALA A 239 8.34 5.71 7.90
C ALA A 239 8.29 7.25 8.01
N PRO A 240 7.61 7.83 9.02
CA PRO A 240 7.33 9.27 9.08
C PRO A 240 8.58 10.13 9.27
N LYS A 241 9.68 9.54 9.76
CA LYS A 241 10.98 10.23 9.95
C LYS A 241 11.89 10.14 8.73
N SER A 242 11.53 9.32 7.71
CA SER A 242 12.28 9.28 6.46
C SER A 242 12.12 10.59 5.67
N PRO A 243 13.06 10.96 4.80
CA PRO A 243 12.91 12.15 3.96
C PRO A 243 11.66 12.16 3.10
N THR A 244 11.29 10.99 2.58
CA THR A 244 10.11 10.81 1.72
C THR A 244 8.83 10.47 2.48
N LYS A 245 8.89 10.32 3.81
CA LYS A 245 7.73 9.87 4.60
C LYS A 245 7.11 8.60 4.01
N GLU A 246 7.97 7.70 3.51
CA GLU A 246 7.57 6.53 2.72
C GLU A 246 6.49 5.71 3.41
N ILE A 247 5.42 5.40 2.69
CA ILE A 247 4.49 4.33 3.01
C ILE A 247 5.07 3.05 2.38
N LEU A 248 5.51 2.13 3.24
CA LEU A 248 6.18 0.91 2.81
C LEU A 248 5.21 -0.11 2.23
N GLN A 249 3.99 -0.12 2.76
CA GLN A 249 2.91 -0.99 2.33
C GLN A 249 1.57 -0.46 2.82
N ALA A 250 0.52 -0.76 2.09
CA ALA A 250 -0.87 -0.51 2.47
C ALA A 250 -1.74 -1.74 2.19
N VAL A 251 -2.85 -1.87 2.90
CA VAL A 251 -3.86 -2.89 2.66
C VAL A 251 -5.25 -2.28 2.81
N TYR A 252 -6.11 -2.59 1.86
CA TYR A 252 -7.52 -2.23 1.90
C TYR A 252 -8.27 -3.14 2.87
N VAL A 253 -9.23 -2.58 3.59
CA VAL A 253 -10.13 -3.30 4.51
C VAL A 253 -11.58 -2.94 4.19
N GLU A 254 -12.34 -3.94 3.81
CA GLU A 254 -13.79 -3.86 3.52
C GLU A 254 -14.63 -4.03 4.78
#